data_2014769001683211ddc41ac982b2a00a
#
_entry.id   2014769001683211ddc41ac982b2a00a
#
_cell.length_a   1.000
_cell.length_b   1.000
_cell.length_c   1.000
_cell.angle_alpha   90.00
_cell.angle_beta   90.00
_cell.angle_gamma   90.00
#
_symmetry.space_group_name_H-M   'P 1'
#
loop_
_entity.id
_entity.type
_entity.pdbx_description
1 polymer ?
#
loop_
_entity_poly.entity_id
_entity_poly.type
_entity_poly.pdbx_seq_one_letter_code
_entity_poly.pdbx_strand_id
1 'polypeptide(L)'
;MSLASTSIYAQNEATFYTSNGDFVLRLYDMNMPITTTNFKNLVNAKFYDGVIFHRVISNFMIQGGDPTGTGSGGPGYTIQDEFDPATSNLKHTISMANTGSPNSGGSQFFINLKDNIFLDYDNTPLTSAHPIFGEVISGGNIVDAIGVVQTGTNDKPVVDVTIDSIRISYAVPTGVKNISVDGPQFNVYPNPYNSNSVVAIAAKNAHAVNITVTNSFGQLLLSDEIDLDSGITNYSLEAIEQFPSGLYAISIQDGTQSNTTLLLKK
;
A
#
# COMPACT_ATOMS: atom_id res chain seq x y z
N MET A 1 -15.07 -15.75 29.40
CA MET A 1 -14.50 -15.95 28.08
C MET A 1 -14.65 -14.65 27.32
N SER A 2 -13.54 -13.88 27.20
CA SER A 2 -13.51 -12.62 26.46
C SER A 2 -13.35 -12.96 24.99
N LEU A 3 -14.36 -12.66 24.17
CA LEU A 3 -14.25 -12.70 22.72
C LEU A 3 -13.40 -11.50 22.30
N ALA A 4 -12.13 -11.74 21.99
CA ALA A 4 -11.31 -10.76 21.31
C ALA A 4 -11.95 -10.48 19.93
N SER A 5 -12.53 -9.31 19.76
CA SER A 5 -12.96 -8.82 18.46
C SER A 5 -11.71 -8.52 17.62
N THR A 6 -11.31 -9.44 16.77
CA THR A 6 -10.37 -9.12 15.69
C THR A 6 -11.08 -8.15 14.75
N SER A 7 -10.77 -6.87 14.89
CA SER A 7 -11.09 -5.87 13.86
C SER A 7 -10.40 -6.29 12.58
N ILE A 8 -11.15 -6.81 11.63
CA ILE A 8 -10.66 -7.06 10.26
C ILE A 8 -10.60 -5.68 9.58
N TYR A 9 -9.48 -4.99 9.75
CA TYR A 9 -9.21 -3.82 8.93
C TYR A 9 -8.96 -4.32 7.50
N ALA A 10 -9.74 -3.78 6.56
CA ALA A 10 -9.51 -4.05 5.15
C ALA A 10 -8.14 -3.49 4.77
N GLN A 11 -7.25 -4.37 4.29
CA GLN A 11 -5.91 -4.01 3.83
C GLN A 11 -5.95 -3.74 2.33
N ASN A 12 -5.17 -2.76 1.87
CA ASN A 12 -5.07 -2.47 0.44
C ASN A 12 -4.43 -3.64 -0.30
N GLU A 13 -4.86 -3.84 -1.53
CA GLU A 13 -4.34 -4.87 -2.40
C GLU A 13 -3.61 -4.23 -3.59
N ALA A 14 -2.54 -4.88 -4.04
CA ALA A 14 -1.80 -4.50 -5.24
C ALA A 14 -1.87 -5.63 -6.26
N THR A 15 -2.52 -5.40 -7.39
CA THR A 15 -2.54 -6.34 -8.51
C THR A 15 -1.35 -6.07 -9.41
N PHE A 16 -0.53 -7.07 -9.61
CA PHE A 16 0.56 -7.10 -10.57
C PHE A 16 0.07 -7.74 -11.86
N TYR A 17 0.08 -6.98 -12.92
CA TYR A 17 -0.12 -7.47 -14.27
C TYR A 17 1.25 -7.72 -14.89
N THR A 18 1.56 -8.96 -15.25
CA THR A 18 2.89 -9.32 -15.76
C THR A 18 2.80 -10.10 -17.07
N SER A 19 3.91 -10.11 -17.82
CA SER A 19 4.02 -10.92 -19.04
C SER A 19 3.84 -12.42 -18.83
N ASN A 20 3.92 -12.89 -17.58
CA ASN A 20 3.76 -14.31 -17.21
C ASN A 20 2.41 -14.63 -16.56
N GLY A 21 1.51 -13.61 -16.41
CA GLY A 21 0.23 -13.70 -15.74
C GLY A 21 0.15 -12.79 -14.51
N ASP A 22 -1.02 -12.76 -13.89
CA ASP A 22 -1.33 -11.79 -12.86
C ASP A 22 -1.30 -12.42 -11.47
N PHE A 23 -0.90 -11.62 -10.47
CA PHE A 23 -0.99 -11.99 -9.07
C PHE A 23 -1.35 -10.79 -8.20
N VAL A 24 -1.86 -11.06 -7.01
CA VAL A 24 -2.34 -10.02 -6.09
C VAL A 24 -1.62 -10.13 -4.76
N LEU A 25 -1.14 -8.98 -4.27
CA LEU A 25 -0.59 -8.80 -2.94
C LEU A 25 -1.61 -8.14 -2.01
N ARG A 26 -1.61 -8.56 -0.76
CA ARG A 26 -2.15 -7.80 0.36
C ARG A 26 -1.02 -6.97 0.97
N LEU A 27 -1.25 -5.68 1.21
CA LEU A 27 -0.27 -4.78 1.81
C LEU A 27 -0.48 -4.66 3.32
N TYR A 28 0.58 -4.62 4.10
CA TYR A 28 0.54 -4.50 5.56
C TYR A 28 0.50 -3.03 6.02
N ASP A 29 -0.49 -2.28 5.52
CA ASP A 29 -0.59 -0.81 5.69
C ASP A 29 -0.56 -0.35 7.16
N MET A 30 -1.14 -1.12 8.07
CA MET A 30 -1.21 -0.77 9.49
C MET A 30 0.15 -0.93 10.18
N ASN A 31 0.87 -1.97 9.83
CA ASN A 31 2.09 -2.38 10.50
C ASN A 31 3.35 -1.83 9.83
N MET A 32 3.25 -1.56 8.50
CA MET A 32 4.36 -1.12 7.66
C MET A 32 3.98 0.16 6.88
N PRO A 33 3.53 1.24 7.57
CA PRO A 33 2.95 2.43 6.92
C PRO A 33 3.95 3.21 6.06
N ILE A 34 5.24 3.25 6.41
CA ILE A 34 6.27 3.96 5.64
C ILE A 34 6.50 3.23 4.31
N THR A 35 6.76 1.93 4.37
CA THR A 35 7.08 1.10 3.22
C THR A 35 5.90 0.97 2.27
N THR A 36 4.69 0.69 2.80
CA THR A 36 3.48 0.55 1.98
C THR A 36 3.05 1.88 1.36
N THR A 37 3.20 3.01 2.07
CA THR A 37 2.90 4.34 1.50
C THR A 37 3.87 4.66 0.36
N ASN A 38 5.18 4.43 0.55
CA ASN A 38 6.16 4.61 -0.50
C ASN A 38 5.83 3.76 -1.73
N PHE A 39 5.58 2.46 -1.53
CA PHE A 39 5.23 1.55 -2.61
C PHE A 39 3.97 2.02 -3.38
N LYS A 40 2.88 2.37 -2.67
CA LYS A 40 1.64 2.87 -3.28
C LYS A 40 1.85 4.19 -4.05
N ASN A 41 2.66 5.10 -3.53
CA ASN A 41 2.99 6.34 -4.23
C ASN A 41 3.71 6.08 -5.56
N LEU A 42 4.68 5.16 -5.56
CA LEU A 42 5.38 4.74 -6.77
C LEU A 42 4.45 4.03 -7.76
N VAL A 43 3.53 3.18 -7.28
CA VAL A 43 2.50 2.55 -8.13
C VAL A 43 1.59 3.60 -8.76
N ASN A 44 1.08 4.56 -7.98
CA ASN A 44 0.21 5.62 -8.47
C ASN A 44 0.92 6.54 -9.47
N ALA A 45 2.22 6.76 -9.30
CA ALA A 45 3.06 7.46 -10.26
C ALA A 45 3.40 6.63 -11.51
N LYS A 46 2.92 5.38 -11.62
CA LYS A 46 3.23 4.42 -12.70
C LYS A 46 4.73 4.11 -12.81
N PHE A 47 5.47 4.27 -11.72
CA PHE A 47 6.91 4.06 -11.67
C PHE A 47 7.31 2.63 -12.05
N TYR A 48 6.47 1.65 -11.75
CA TYR A 48 6.71 0.24 -12.01
C TYR A 48 6.19 -0.25 -13.37
N ASP A 49 5.46 0.58 -14.12
CA ASP A 49 4.92 0.20 -15.44
C ASP A 49 6.07 -0.03 -16.43
N GLY A 50 6.17 -1.24 -16.97
CA GLY A 50 7.25 -1.65 -17.89
C GLY A 50 8.56 -2.08 -17.22
N VAL A 51 8.65 -2.05 -15.90
CA VAL A 51 9.83 -2.51 -15.15
C VAL A 51 9.90 -4.04 -15.15
N ILE A 52 11.11 -4.61 -15.18
CA ILE A 52 11.32 -6.06 -15.22
C ILE A 52 11.67 -6.64 -13.84
N PHE A 53 11.45 -7.94 -13.68
CA PHE A 53 12.13 -8.73 -12.67
C PHE A 53 13.57 -8.98 -13.17
N HIS A 54 14.50 -8.13 -12.73
CA HIS A 54 15.88 -8.13 -13.21
C HIS A 54 16.76 -9.21 -12.61
N ARG A 55 16.30 -9.87 -11.52
CA ARG A 55 17.02 -10.96 -10.87
C ARG A 55 16.04 -12.01 -10.37
N VAL A 56 16.26 -13.26 -10.78
CA VAL A 56 15.45 -14.43 -10.40
C VAL A 56 16.39 -15.54 -9.96
N ILE A 57 16.27 -15.96 -8.70
CA ILE A 57 17.00 -17.12 -8.18
C ILE A 57 15.98 -18.16 -7.74
N SER A 58 15.95 -19.26 -8.45
CA SER A 58 15.05 -20.38 -8.14
C SER A 58 15.25 -20.86 -6.70
N ASN A 59 14.13 -21.18 -6.03
CA ASN A 59 14.13 -21.58 -4.63
C ASN A 59 14.77 -20.54 -3.68
N PHE A 60 14.69 -19.26 -4.04
CA PHE A 60 15.10 -18.13 -3.19
C PHE A 60 14.12 -16.97 -3.35
N MET A 61 14.23 -16.17 -4.42
CA MET A 61 13.36 -14.99 -4.59
C MET A 61 13.30 -14.53 -6.06
N ILE A 62 12.31 -13.69 -6.38
CA ILE A 62 12.25 -12.87 -7.59
C ILE A 62 12.36 -11.40 -7.20
N GLN A 63 13.26 -10.64 -7.83
CA GLN A 63 13.54 -9.24 -7.49
C GLN A 63 13.24 -8.32 -8.67
N GLY A 64 12.52 -7.24 -8.40
CA GLY A 64 12.15 -6.20 -9.36
C GLY A 64 12.17 -4.81 -8.74
N GLY A 65 11.53 -3.83 -9.44
CA GLY A 65 11.39 -2.46 -8.92
C GLY A 65 12.55 -1.52 -9.25
N ASP A 66 13.50 -1.95 -10.07
CA ASP A 66 14.53 -1.09 -10.64
C ASP A 66 14.12 -0.64 -12.05
N PRO A 67 13.88 0.68 -12.28
CA PRO A 67 13.46 1.18 -13.58
C PRO A 67 14.53 1.02 -14.68
N THR A 68 15.80 0.81 -14.29
CA THR A 68 16.90 0.59 -15.24
C THR A 68 17.12 -0.89 -15.56
N GLY A 69 16.54 -1.81 -14.78
CA GLY A 69 16.70 -3.25 -14.94
C GLY A 69 18.10 -3.78 -14.71
N THR A 70 18.97 -3.01 -14.04
CA THR A 70 20.40 -3.35 -13.79
C THR A 70 20.67 -3.87 -12.38
N GLY A 71 19.69 -3.70 -11.49
CA GLY A 71 19.82 -3.96 -10.04
C GLY A 71 20.39 -2.78 -9.24
N SER A 72 20.75 -1.67 -9.91
CA SER A 72 21.39 -0.51 -9.26
C SER A 72 20.51 0.75 -9.30
N GLY A 73 19.40 0.73 -10.01
CA GLY A 73 18.49 1.86 -10.13
C GLY A 73 17.50 1.95 -8.97
N GLY A 74 16.81 3.10 -8.89
CA GLY A 74 15.84 3.36 -7.85
C GLY A 74 15.09 4.68 -8.07
N PRO A 75 14.30 5.14 -7.08
CA PRO A 75 13.43 6.31 -7.23
C PRO A 75 14.17 7.65 -7.04
N GLY A 76 15.47 7.64 -6.78
CA GLY A 76 16.27 8.82 -6.49
C GLY A 76 16.28 9.25 -5.03
N TYR A 77 15.67 8.46 -4.15
CA TYR A 77 15.67 8.65 -2.68
C TYR A 77 15.63 7.30 -1.96
N THR A 78 15.80 7.32 -0.66
CA THR A 78 15.64 6.15 0.23
C THR A 78 14.61 6.44 1.30
N ILE A 79 14.08 5.39 1.92
CA ILE A 79 13.12 5.47 3.01
C ILE A 79 13.69 4.90 4.30
N GLN A 80 13.12 5.29 5.43
CA GLN A 80 13.42 4.70 6.71
C GLN A 80 12.95 3.25 6.76
N ASP A 81 13.80 2.37 7.32
CA ASP A 81 13.39 0.99 7.57
C ASP A 81 12.34 0.94 8.69
N GLU A 82 11.40 0.03 8.55
CA GLU A 82 10.44 -0.33 9.58
C GLU A 82 10.29 -1.85 9.62
N PHE A 83 10.07 -2.42 10.80
CA PHE A 83 9.97 -3.86 11.00
C PHE A 83 8.80 -4.18 11.92
N ASP A 84 8.06 -5.22 11.56
CA ASP A 84 6.99 -5.77 12.40
C ASP A 84 7.41 -7.14 12.95
N PRO A 85 7.50 -7.30 14.28
CA PRO A 85 7.92 -8.57 14.91
C PRO A 85 6.94 -9.73 14.64
N ALA A 86 5.75 -9.45 14.13
CA ALA A 86 4.79 -10.49 13.76
C ALA A 86 5.00 -11.04 12.34
N THR A 87 5.95 -10.48 11.57
CA THR A 87 6.23 -10.90 10.18
C THR A 87 7.60 -11.59 10.05
N SER A 88 7.69 -12.50 9.10
CA SER A 88 8.93 -13.18 8.71
C SER A 88 8.99 -13.32 7.18
N ASN A 89 10.18 -13.44 6.61
CA ASN A 89 10.41 -13.65 5.17
C ASN A 89 9.99 -15.07 4.74
N LEU A 90 8.72 -15.38 4.91
CA LEU A 90 8.12 -16.65 4.49
C LEU A 90 7.85 -16.67 2.99
N LYS A 91 7.63 -17.87 2.44
CA LYS A 91 7.25 -18.02 1.04
C LYS A 91 6.06 -17.12 0.71
N HIS A 92 6.16 -16.44 -0.45
CA HIS A 92 5.16 -15.53 -1.00
C HIS A 92 4.98 -14.20 -0.23
N THR A 93 5.84 -13.87 0.74
CA THR A 93 5.91 -12.49 1.25
C THR A 93 6.72 -11.60 0.31
N ILE A 94 6.38 -10.31 0.29
CA ILE A 94 7.13 -9.27 -0.42
C ILE A 94 7.90 -8.42 0.58
N SER A 95 9.17 -8.18 0.27
CA SER A 95 10.10 -7.45 1.14
C SER A 95 10.86 -6.39 0.38
N MET A 96 11.24 -5.30 1.09
CA MET A 96 12.05 -4.23 0.51
C MET A 96 13.48 -4.70 0.30
N ALA A 97 13.99 -4.58 -0.91
CA ALA A 97 15.40 -4.75 -1.19
C ALA A 97 16.18 -3.52 -0.70
N ASN A 98 17.36 -3.75 -0.16
CA ASN A 98 18.27 -2.73 0.32
C ASN A 98 19.74 -3.11 0.04
N THR A 99 20.68 -2.20 0.32
CA THR A 99 22.11 -2.42 0.10
C THR A 99 22.81 -3.12 1.26
N GLY A 100 22.08 -3.56 2.29
CA GLY A 100 22.61 -4.05 3.57
C GLY A 100 22.91 -2.92 4.57
N SER A 101 22.84 -1.65 4.15
CA SER A 101 22.92 -0.51 5.07
C SER A 101 21.52 -0.15 5.57
N PRO A 102 21.37 0.31 6.82
CA PRO A 102 20.08 0.81 7.32
C PRO A 102 19.53 1.94 6.47
N ASN A 103 18.20 1.98 6.31
CA ASN A 103 17.47 3.04 5.60
C ASN A 103 17.91 3.23 4.13
N SER A 104 18.31 2.14 3.47
CA SER A 104 18.75 2.16 2.07
C SER A 104 17.73 1.59 1.09
N GLY A 105 16.56 1.17 1.56
CA GLY A 105 15.42 0.79 0.73
C GLY A 105 14.88 1.98 -0.09
N GLY A 106 14.38 1.70 -1.29
CA GLY A 106 13.84 2.73 -2.19
C GLY A 106 12.63 2.22 -2.97
N SER A 107 12.85 1.75 -4.20
CA SER A 107 11.78 1.16 -5.04
C SER A 107 11.93 -0.34 -5.25
N GLN A 108 13.13 -0.90 -5.07
CA GLN A 108 13.35 -2.32 -5.34
C GLN A 108 12.73 -3.19 -4.25
N PHE A 109 12.12 -4.28 -4.67
CA PHE A 109 11.50 -5.28 -3.81
C PHE A 109 11.84 -6.68 -4.29
N PHE A 110 11.64 -7.67 -3.43
CA PHE A 110 11.67 -9.08 -3.82
C PHE A 110 10.48 -9.83 -3.24
N ILE A 111 10.08 -10.91 -3.93
CA ILE A 111 9.05 -11.84 -3.46
C ILE A 111 9.73 -13.17 -3.17
N ASN A 112 9.52 -13.69 -1.97
CA ASN A 112 10.12 -14.91 -1.49
C ASN A 112 9.51 -16.15 -2.17
N LEU A 113 10.35 -17.06 -2.71
CA LEU A 113 9.92 -18.33 -3.30
C LEU A 113 9.93 -19.50 -2.30
N LYS A 114 10.50 -19.29 -1.14
CA LYS A 114 10.52 -20.18 0.01
C LYS A 114 10.63 -19.37 1.29
N ASP A 115 10.65 -20.03 2.43
CA ASP A 115 10.93 -19.41 3.72
C ASP A 115 12.41 -19.01 3.80
N ASN A 116 12.66 -17.72 3.80
CA ASN A 116 13.99 -17.11 3.86
C ASN A 116 14.20 -16.38 5.19
N ILE A 117 13.91 -17.02 6.31
CA ILE A 117 13.94 -16.44 7.66
C ILE A 117 15.29 -15.80 8.05
N PHE A 118 16.38 -16.19 7.37
CA PHE A 118 17.69 -15.58 7.58
C PHE A 118 17.77 -14.11 7.11
N LEU A 119 16.74 -13.62 6.40
CA LEU A 119 16.57 -12.22 5.97
C LEU A 119 15.79 -11.37 6.99
N ASP A 120 15.32 -11.97 8.07
CA ASP A 120 14.57 -11.27 9.11
C ASP A 120 15.49 -10.36 9.94
N TYR A 121 14.97 -9.22 10.37
CA TYR A 121 15.74 -8.21 11.09
C TYR A 121 16.21 -8.65 12.49
N ASP A 122 15.54 -9.62 13.07
CA ASP A 122 15.81 -10.18 14.41
C ASP A 122 16.59 -11.50 14.36
N ASN A 123 17.06 -11.89 13.18
CA ASN A 123 17.87 -13.11 13.02
C ASN A 123 19.24 -12.98 13.71
N THR A 124 19.74 -14.09 14.24
CA THR A 124 21.04 -14.11 14.95
C THR A 124 21.94 -15.21 14.37
N PRO A 125 23.15 -14.88 13.85
CA PRO A 125 23.69 -13.52 13.70
C PRO A 125 22.92 -12.73 12.63
N LEU A 126 22.79 -11.40 12.80
CA LEU A 126 22.16 -10.55 11.80
C LEU A 126 23.03 -10.47 10.55
N THR A 127 22.53 -11.01 9.44
CA THR A 127 23.22 -11.01 8.15
C THR A 127 22.63 -10.00 7.18
N SER A 128 21.34 -9.74 7.31
CA SER A 128 20.61 -8.69 6.58
C SER A 128 19.27 -8.44 7.29
N ALA A 129 18.63 -7.32 6.98
CA ALA A 129 17.33 -6.97 7.53
C ALA A 129 16.48 -6.37 6.41
N HIS A 130 15.41 -7.06 6.03
CA HIS A 130 14.54 -6.66 4.93
C HIS A 130 13.12 -6.43 5.42
N PRO A 131 12.59 -5.18 5.35
CA PRO A 131 11.23 -4.85 5.73
C PRO A 131 10.20 -5.63 4.90
N ILE A 132 9.35 -6.43 5.56
CA ILE A 132 8.30 -7.23 4.93
C ILE A 132 7.02 -6.41 4.94
N PHE A 133 6.49 -6.06 3.77
CA PHE A 133 5.38 -5.11 3.68
C PHE A 133 4.11 -5.66 3.03
N GLY A 134 4.07 -6.98 2.77
CA GLY A 134 2.88 -7.63 2.23
C GLY A 134 3.09 -9.11 1.93
N GLU A 135 2.05 -9.72 1.40
CA GLU A 135 2.03 -11.14 1.00
C GLU A 135 1.19 -11.37 -0.25
N VAL A 136 1.50 -12.40 -1.01
CA VAL A 136 0.71 -12.85 -2.18
C VAL A 136 -0.54 -13.58 -1.69
N ILE A 137 -1.72 -13.05 -2.03
CA ILE A 137 -3.02 -13.65 -1.66
C ILE A 137 -3.71 -14.37 -2.83
N SER A 138 -3.26 -14.09 -4.05
CA SER A 138 -3.77 -14.74 -5.26
C SER A 138 -2.68 -14.81 -6.33
N GLY A 139 -2.68 -15.82 -7.17
CA GLY A 139 -1.69 -15.99 -8.24
C GLY A 139 -0.30 -16.43 -7.76
N GLY A 140 -0.18 -17.09 -6.59
CA GLY A 140 1.09 -17.61 -6.10
C GLY A 140 1.77 -18.59 -7.07
N ASN A 141 0.99 -19.33 -7.86
CA ASN A 141 1.50 -20.19 -8.94
C ASN A 141 2.17 -19.40 -10.06
N ILE A 142 1.75 -18.15 -10.32
CA ILE A 142 2.40 -17.25 -11.29
C ILE A 142 3.76 -16.80 -10.74
N VAL A 143 3.82 -16.41 -9.46
CA VAL A 143 5.08 -16.08 -8.77
C VAL A 143 6.05 -17.27 -8.81
N ASP A 144 5.58 -18.47 -8.52
CA ASP A 144 6.38 -19.70 -8.59
C ASP A 144 6.85 -19.98 -10.03
N ALA A 145 6.01 -19.73 -11.05
CA ALA A 145 6.38 -19.90 -12.47
C ALA A 145 7.46 -18.89 -12.91
N ILE A 146 7.38 -17.63 -12.44
CA ILE A 146 8.44 -16.64 -12.66
C ILE A 146 9.74 -17.12 -11.99
N GLY A 147 9.64 -17.72 -10.81
CA GLY A 147 10.79 -18.22 -10.04
C GLY A 147 11.59 -19.38 -10.69
N VAL A 148 11.10 -19.95 -11.78
CA VAL A 148 11.76 -21.06 -12.51
C VAL A 148 12.06 -20.73 -13.96
N VAL A 149 11.95 -19.46 -14.39
CA VAL A 149 12.35 -19.06 -15.74
C VAL A 149 13.86 -19.26 -15.93
N GLN A 150 14.25 -19.50 -17.18
CA GLN A 150 15.67 -19.63 -17.50
C GLN A 150 16.38 -18.28 -17.26
N THR A 151 17.47 -18.31 -16.48
CA THR A 151 18.31 -17.15 -16.20
C THR A 151 19.69 -17.27 -16.83
N GLY A 152 20.31 -16.14 -17.10
CA GLY A 152 21.67 -15.99 -17.61
C GLY A 152 22.60 -15.38 -16.56
N THR A 153 23.53 -14.56 -17.03
CA THR A 153 24.51 -13.88 -16.17
C THR A 153 23.80 -12.99 -15.13
N ASN A 154 24.29 -12.99 -13.88
CA ASN A 154 23.75 -12.24 -12.76
C ASN A 154 22.30 -12.61 -12.40
N ASP A 155 21.89 -13.86 -12.64
CA ASP A 155 20.55 -14.37 -12.38
C ASP A 155 19.43 -13.58 -13.12
N LYS A 156 19.78 -12.87 -14.19
CA LYS A 156 18.81 -12.15 -15.01
C LYS A 156 18.03 -13.13 -15.90
N PRO A 157 16.69 -13.07 -15.99
CA PRO A 157 15.92 -13.84 -16.95
C PRO A 157 16.44 -13.67 -18.38
N VAL A 158 16.58 -14.79 -19.14
CA VAL A 158 17.00 -14.76 -20.55
C VAL A 158 15.94 -14.09 -21.42
N VAL A 159 14.66 -14.29 -21.08
CA VAL A 159 13.54 -13.55 -21.62
C VAL A 159 13.02 -12.68 -20.49
N ASP A 160 12.98 -11.38 -20.70
CA ASP A 160 12.55 -10.43 -19.67
C ASP A 160 11.13 -10.77 -19.21
N VAL A 161 10.93 -10.84 -17.90
CA VAL A 161 9.62 -10.91 -17.24
C VAL A 161 9.24 -9.50 -16.87
N THR A 162 8.28 -8.93 -17.60
CA THR A 162 7.88 -7.53 -17.44
C THR A 162 6.71 -7.40 -16.47
N ILE A 163 6.76 -6.40 -15.63
CA ILE A 163 5.63 -5.86 -14.89
C ILE A 163 4.95 -4.86 -15.82
N ASP A 164 3.89 -5.29 -16.51
CA ASP A 164 3.17 -4.44 -17.44
C ASP A 164 2.54 -3.25 -16.69
N SER A 165 2.05 -3.52 -15.51
CA SER A 165 1.60 -2.48 -14.56
C SER A 165 1.34 -3.05 -13.16
N ILE A 166 1.32 -2.17 -12.16
CA ILE A 166 0.77 -2.46 -10.83
C ILE A 166 -0.39 -1.50 -10.58
N ARG A 167 -1.47 -1.98 -9.97
CA ARG A 167 -2.63 -1.15 -9.60
C ARG A 167 -3.06 -1.45 -8.18
N ILE A 168 -3.35 -0.39 -7.42
CA ILE A 168 -3.82 -0.50 -6.03
C ILE A 168 -5.34 -0.55 -6.02
N SER A 169 -5.89 -1.61 -5.41
CA SER A 169 -7.27 -1.66 -4.96
C SER A 169 -7.30 -1.21 -3.51
N TYR A 170 -7.83 -0.04 -3.27
CA TYR A 170 -8.00 0.46 -1.91
C TYR A 170 -9.14 -0.32 -1.26
N ALA A 171 -8.81 -1.02 -0.19
CA ALA A 171 -9.79 -1.80 0.52
C ALA A 171 -10.85 -0.88 1.13
N VAL A 172 -12.06 -0.96 0.62
CA VAL A 172 -13.22 -0.46 1.34
C VAL A 172 -13.37 -1.35 2.56
N PRO A 173 -13.46 -0.82 3.79
CA PRO A 173 -13.68 -1.64 4.97
C PRO A 173 -14.98 -2.44 4.82
N THR A 174 -14.89 -3.69 4.40
CA THR A 174 -16.06 -4.60 4.27
C THR A 174 -16.38 -5.32 5.58
N GLY A 175 -15.96 -4.77 6.70
CA GLY A 175 -16.03 -5.41 8.01
C GLY A 175 -16.82 -4.64 9.05
N VAL A 176 -17.97 -4.04 8.71
CA VAL A 176 -19.03 -3.84 9.70
C VAL A 176 -20.14 -4.83 9.39
N LYS A 177 -20.03 -6.02 9.98
CA LYS A 177 -21.14 -6.92 10.11
C LYS A 177 -22.21 -6.18 10.92
N ASN A 178 -23.23 -5.66 10.22
CA ASN A 178 -24.53 -5.21 10.77
C ASN A 178 -24.49 -4.51 12.15
N ILE A 179 -23.77 -3.44 12.29
CA ILE A 179 -24.33 -2.26 12.90
C ILE A 179 -24.86 -1.49 11.71
N SER A 180 -26.16 -1.30 11.61
CA SER A 180 -26.77 -0.36 10.68
C SER A 180 -26.34 1.05 11.08
N VAL A 181 -25.13 1.41 10.74
CA VAL A 181 -24.72 2.80 10.67
C VAL A 181 -25.05 3.18 9.25
N ASP A 182 -26.28 3.61 9.06
CA ASP A 182 -26.80 4.16 7.80
C ASP A 182 -26.11 5.52 7.56
N GLY A 183 -24.78 5.58 7.44
CA GLY A 183 -24.00 6.78 7.15
C GLY A 183 -23.06 6.55 5.99
N PRO A 184 -22.64 7.63 5.30
CA PRO A 184 -21.78 7.57 4.15
C PRO A 184 -20.42 6.93 4.54
N GLN A 185 -19.99 5.93 3.77
CA GLN A 185 -18.68 5.31 3.94
C GLN A 185 -17.66 6.13 3.16
N PHE A 186 -16.58 6.56 3.82
CA PHE A 186 -15.51 7.32 3.18
C PHE A 186 -14.14 7.04 3.78
N ASN A 187 -13.11 7.31 2.98
CA ASN A 187 -11.70 7.23 3.39
C ASN A 187 -10.97 8.50 3.00
N VAL A 188 -9.99 8.90 3.81
CA VAL A 188 -9.11 10.03 3.52
C VAL A 188 -7.70 9.50 3.28
N TYR A 189 -7.18 9.76 2.10
CA TYR A 189 -5.83 9.33 1.74
C TYR A 189 -5.19 10.26 0.69
N PRO A 190 -3.84 10.35 0.71
CA PRO A 190 -2.94 9.89 1.76
C PRO A 190 -3.17 10.61 3.09
N ASN A 191 -2.86 9.90 4.19
CA ASN A 191 -2.85 10.42 5.54
C ASN A 191 -1.56 9.93 6.20
N PRO A 192 -0.58 10.77 6.57
CA PRO A 192 -0.67 12.23 6.69
C PRO A 192 -0.94 12.98 5.38
N TYR A 193 -1.53 14.18 5.54
CA TYR A 193 -1.90 15.07 4.44
C TYR A 193 -0.70 15.44 3.55
N ASN A 194 -0.93 15.42 2.25
CA ASN A 194 -0.14 16.12 1.24
C ASN A 194 -1.09 16.73 0.18
N SER A 195 -0.55 17.47 -0.78
CA SER A 195 -1.35 18.18 -1.81
C SER A 195 -2.24 17.27 -2.70
N ASN A 196 -2.00 15.96 -2.69
CA ASN A 196 -2.80 14.97 -3.43
C ASN A 196 -3.82 14.25 -2.54
N SER A 197 -3.98 14.68 -1.28
CA SER A 197 -4.94 14.05 -0.36
C SER A 197 -6.38 14.28 -0.80
N VAL A 198 -7.16 13.23 -0.81
CA VAL A 198 -8.58 13.23 -1.20
C VAL A 198 -9.43 12.53 -0.16
N VAL A 199 -10.70 12.87 -0.13
CA VAL A 199 -11.75 12.09 0.53
C VAL A 199 -12.45 11.25 -0.54
N ALA A 200 -12.28 9.93 -0.48
CA ALA A 200 -13.00 9.00 -1.35
C ALA A 200 -14.29 8.55 -0.66
N ILE A 201 -15.43 8.86 -1.26
CA ILE A 201 -16.76 8.61 -0.71
C ILE A 201 -17.46 7.59 -1.60
N ALA A 202 -17.93 6.49 -1.02
CA ALA A 202 -18.67 5.47 -1.73
C ALA A 202 -20.18 5.69 -1.57
N ALA A 203 -20.90 5.80 -2.68
CA ALA A 203 -22.36 5.95 -2.71
C ALA A 203 -23.00 4.88 -3.59
N LYS A 204 -24.12 4.32 -3.14
CA LYS A 204 -24.91 3.36 -3.95
C LYS A 204 -25.75 4.05 -5.02
N ASN A 205 -26.22 5.25 -4.72
CA ASN A 205 -27.07 6.07 -5.59
C ASN A 205 -26.56 7.50 -5.56
N ALA A 206 -26.88 8.28 -6.59
CA ALA A 206 -26.58 9.72 -6.63
C ALA A 206 -27.40 10.47 -5.58
N HIS A 207 -26.74 11.27 -4.75
CA HIS A 207 -27.34 12.15 -3.75
C HIS A 207 -26.30 13.15 -3.21
N ALA A 208 -26.77 14.22 -2.56
CA ALA A 208 -25.88 15.22 -1.95
C ALA A 208 -25.54 14.87 -0.50
N VAL A 209 -24.29 15.16 -0.09
CA VAL A 209 -23.80 15.03 1.29
C VAL A 209 -23.07 16.28 1.70
N ASN A 210 -23.04 16.58 3.01
CA ASN A 210 -22.21 17.65 3.56
C ASN A 210 -20.89 17.10 4.07
N ILE A 211 -19.79 17.72 3.64
CA ILE A 211 -18.46 17.49 4.20
C ILE A 211 -18.06 18.65 5.08
N THR A 212 -17.50 18.36 6.25
CA THR A 212 -16.96 19.36 7.16
C THR A 212 -15.57 18.98 7.62
N VAL A 213 -14.73 20.00 7.82
CA VAL A 213 -13.39 19.84 8.41
C VAL A 213 -13.32 20.73 9.66
N THR A 214 -12.93 20.11 10.78
CA THR A 214 -12.71 20.81 12.04
C THR A 214 -11.29 20.59 12.54
N ASN A 215 -10.74 21.55 13.27
CA ASN A 215 -9.47 21.39 13.96
C ASN A 215 -9.63 20.63 15.28
N SER A 216 -8.51 20.39 15.99
CA SER A 216 -8.49 19.68 17.28
C SER A 216 -9.26 20.38 18.40
N PHE A 217 -9.64 21.66 18.22
CA PHE A 217 -10.48 22.42 19.17
C PHE A 217 -11.97 22.36 18.82
N GLY A 218 -12.35 21.61 17.76
CA GLY A 218 -13.73 21.53 17.26
C GLY A 218 -14.18 22.76 16.46
N GLN A 219 -13.27 23.68 16.13
CA GLN A 219 -13.58 24.84 15.29
C GLN A 219 -13.79 24.39 13.84
N LEU A 220 -14.91 24.74 13.23
CA LEU A 220 -15.22 24.50 11.83
C LEU A 220 -14.32 25.36 10.94
N LEU A 221 -13.60 24.71 10.04
CA LEU A 221 -12.66 25.33 9.10
C LEU A 221 -13.16 25.30 7.65
N LEU A 222 -13.87 24.23 7.29
CA LEU A 222 -14.45 24.04 5.97
C LEU A 222 -15.81 23.38 6.11
N SER A 223 -16.76 23.81 5.30
CA SER A 223 -18.04 23.14 5.10
C SER A 223 -18.43 23.27 3.65
N ASP A 224 -18.73 22.15 3.01
CA ASP A 224 -19.10 22.08 1.59
C ASP A 224 -20.20 21.05 1.38
N GLU A 225 -21.04 21.25 0.34
CA GLU A 225 -22.02 20.31 -0.09
C GLU A 225 -21.56 19.67 -1.40
N ILE A 226 -21.55 18.34 -1.44
CA ILE A 226 -21.02 17.57 -2.57
C ILE A 226 -22.10 16.67 -3.13
N ASP A 227 -22.29 16.74 -4.45
CA ASP A 227 -23.09 15.77 -5.19
C ASP A 227 -22.27 14.49 -5.43
N LEU A 228 -22.76 13.39 -4.92
CA LEU A 228 -22.18 12.07 -5.13
C LEU A 228 -22.84 11.39 -6.32
N ASP A 229 -22.04 10.80 -7.21
CA ASP A 229 -22.52 9.85 -8.19
C ASP A 229 -22.62 8.44 -7.59
N SER A 230 -23.32 7.54 -8.27
CA SER A 230 -23.25 6.10 -7.95
C SER A 230 -21.83 5.58 -8.18
N GLY A 231 -21.20 5.03 -7.16
CA GLY A 231 -19.81 4.57 -7.18
C GLY A 231 -18.94 5.32 -6.18
N ILE A 232 -17.74 5.69 -6.58
CA ILE A 232 -16.76 6.41 -5.73
C ILE A 232 -16.58 7.83 -6.26
N THR A 233 -16.87 8.81 -5.42
CA THR A 233 -16.58 10.23 -5.66
C THR A 233 -15.34 10.64 -4.85
N ASN A 234 -14.37 11.28 -5.50
CA ASN A 234 -13.18 11.83 -4.85
C ASN A 234 -13.31 13.33 -4.66
N TYR A 235 -13.28 13.78 -3.41
CA TYR A 235 -13.29 15.19 -3.05
C TYR A 235 -11.88 15.65 -2.70
N SER A 236 -11.39 16.73 -3.35
CA SER A 236 -10.05 17.28 -3.11
C SER A 236 -9.97 17.99 -1.76
N LEU A 237 -8.87 17.79 -1.05
CA LEU A 237 -8.58 18.45 0.22
C LEU A 237 -7.59 19.63 0.07
N GLU A 238 -7.40 20.16 -1.14
CA GLU A 238 -6.48 21.30 -1.38
C GLU A 238 -6.73 22.48 -0.43
N ALA A 239 -7.98 22.73 -0.06
CA ALA A 239 -8.33 23.80 0.88
C ALA A 239 -7.65 23.62 2.26
N ILE A 240 -7.21 22.42 2.63
CA ILE A 240 -6.47 22.17 3.87
C ILE A 240 -5.04 22.72 3.81
N GLU A 241 -4.51 22.99 2.63
CA GLU A 241 -3.14 23.46 2.44
C GLU A 241 -2.86 24.79 3.18
N GLN A 242 -3.85 25.64 3.28
CA GLN A 242 -3.78 26.93 3.98
C GLN A 242 -3.81 26.82 5.51
N PHE A 243 -4.17 25.66 6.08
CA PHE A 243 -4.28 25.50 7.53
C PHE A 243 -2.94 25.04 8.15
N PRO A 244 -2.66 25.36 9.44
CA PRO A 244 -1.43 24.95 10.10
C PRO A 244 -1.24 23.44 10.17
N SER A 245 -0.03 22.99 10.47
CA SER A 245 0.22 21.60 10.84
C SER A 245 -0.60 21.22 12.07
N GLY A 246 -1.21 20.04 12.08
CA GLY A 246 -2.09 19.63 13.17
C GLY A 246 -3.00 18.45 12.82
N LEU A 247 -3.85 18.10 13.78
CA LEU A 247 -4.86 17.05 13.62
C LEU A 247 -6.21 17.69 13.25
N TYR A 248 -6.83 17.16 12.21
CA TYR A 248 -8.12 17.61 11.68
C TYR A 248 -9.11 16.44 11.70
N ALA A 249 -10.37 16.75 12.03
CA ALA A 249 -11.46 15.80 11.87
C ALA A 249 -12.24 16.13 10.60
N ILE A 250 -12.39 15.15 9.71
CA ILE A 250 -13.19 15.24 8.50
C ILE A 250 -14.46 14.45 8.74
N SER A 251 -15.60 15.09 8.63
CA SER A 251 -16.91 14.47 8.84
C SER A 251 -17.75 14.60 7.58
N ILE A 252 -18.44 13.51 7.22
CA ILE A 252 -19.43 13.49 6.15
C ILE A 252 -20.79 13.22 6.77
N GLN A 253 -21.75 14.07 6.44
CA GLN A 253 -23.13 13.97 6.89
C GLN A 253 -24.06 13.70 5.71
N ASP A 254 -24.85 12.65 5.83
CA ASP A 254 -25.91 12.25 4.91
C ASP A 254 -27.24 12.24 5.69
N GLY A 255 -28.05 13.26 5.49
CA GLY A 255 -29.27 13.44 6.27
C GLY A 255 -28.99 13.55 7.78
N THR A 256 -29.48 12.57 8.54
CA THR A 256 -29.30 12.54 10.02
C THR A 256 -28.05 11.76 10.44
N GLN A 257 -27.33 11.16 9.49
CA GLN A 257 -26.21 10.27 9.77
C GLN A 257 -24.90 10.96 9.47
N SER A 258 -23.88 10.70 10.30
CA SER A 258 -22.56 11.31 10.16
C SER A 258 -21.47 10.30 10.49
N ASN A 259 -20.43 10.25 9.67
CA ASN A 259 -19.17 9.56 9.94
C ASN A 259 -18.02 10.55 9.97
N THR A 260 -17.02 10.26 10.82
CA THR A 260 -15.84 11.13 11.02
C THR A 260 -14.57 10.30 10.96
N THR A 261 -13.54 10.85 10.29
CA THR A 261 -12.18 10.32 10.28
C THR A 261 -11.17 11.40 10.62
N LEU A 262 -9.97 11.02 11.05
CA LEU A 262 -8.91 11.95 11.40
C LEU A 262 -7.88 12.06 10.29
N LEU A 263 -7.40 13.28 10.03
CA LEU A 263 -6.33 13.60 9.09
C LEU A 263 -5.21 14.33 9.83
N LEU A 264 -3.99 13.81 9.72
CA LEU A 264 -2.80 14.46 10.24
C LEU A 264 -2.15 15.32 9.15
N LYS A 265 -1.97 16.61 9.38
CA LYS A 265 -1.13 17.50 8.55
C LYS A 265 0.18 17.77 9.29
N LYS A 266 1.31 17.41 8.65
CA LYS A 266 2.67 17.65 9.17
C LYS A 266 3.20 19.02 8.76
#